data_179aabdff11903f34ec26475bc9abffd
#
_entry.id   179aabdff11903f34ec26475bc9abffd
#
_cell.length_a   1.000
_cell.length_b   1.000
_cell.length_c   1.000
_cell.angle_alpha   90.00
_cell.angle_beta   90.00
_cell.angle_gamma   90.00
#
_symmetry.space_group_name_H-M   'P 1'
#
loop_
_entity.id
_entity.type
_entity.pdbx_description
1 polymer ?
#
loop_
_entity_poly.entity_id
_entity_poly.type
_entity_poly.pdbx_seq_one_letter_code
_entity_poly.pdbx_strand_id
1 'polypeptide(L)'
;MAEQAITDRSEAGRPVDPPGPRYTRRQVIEILAGLMLAMLTSMLTTSIVGTALPTIVGELGGQDKLSWVASATLLTMTASTPLWGKLSDIWGRKLLFQTALVIFIGSSVAAGFAQDMSWLIGARFVQGIGAGGLATLPQVILGDVVEPRERGRYAGFLGAVFGVSTVAGPLLGGFLVDSPLGWRWCFFITVPVAAAAFITIQRLLRLPRRPRGGARVDWQGASCIVGAAGLAMLVLSLGGKEFDWNSAPTYLMSAGALVLAGLAVVAERRAADPILPPRLFADRTFVLSAAASMCVGMAMFGVMIYFPQYLQIVKGMSPTASGLMTLPMVLGLLAASVTSGFLVSRTGKWKRYPVAGTVLIGAGFGVLSTLEVGSSLVLVGAGVGLIGLGLGLSMQILILAVQNALPRADMAAATSAVSFFRNLGGAFGVAVFGAVMTERLHSELETMARNAAEAAAEAEAQGLPAPETPQLSEKALGSPDAIHALPAAVQDGVIEAFSTAMHQVFLLGMPIAVVGFALVLFFRQVPLRSGRG
;
A
#
# COMPACT_ATOMS: atom_id res chain seq x y z
N MET A 1 -34.88 -22.77 30.79
CA MET A 1 -35.73 -23.33 29.71
C MET A 1 -36.40 -22.23 28.86
N ALA A 2 -36.88 -21.11 29.41
CA ALA A 2 -37.50 -20.04 28.61
C ALA A 2 -36.50 -19.23 27.76
N GLU A 3 -35.28 -19.06 28.20
CA GLU A 3 -34.24 -18.31 27.50
C GLU A 3 -33.66 -19.05 26.28
N GLN A 4 -33.62 -20.39 26.33
CA GLN A 4 -33.25 -21.23 25.18
C GLN A 4 -34.32 -21.26 24.08
N ALA A 5 -35.60 -21.15 24.46
CA ALA A 5 -36.71 -21.11 23.50
C ALA A 5 -36.82 -19.75 22.74
N ILE A 6 -36.28 -18.65 23.31
CA ILE A 6 -36.25 -17.34 22.65
C ILE A 6 -35.09 -17.25 21.65
N THR A 7 -33.95 -17.88 21.96
CA THR A 7 -32.80 -17.98 21.05
C THR A 7 -33.11 -18.83 19.82
N ASP A 8 -33.83 -19.95 20.01
CA ASP A 8 -34.19 -20.84 18.90
C ASP A 8 -35.22 -20.24 17.93
N ARG A 9 -36.12 -19.37 18.40
CA ARG A 9 -37.08 -18.65 17.54
C ARG A 9 -36.46 -17.50 16.73
N SER A 10 -35.34 -16.92 17.17
CA SER A 10 -34.64 -15.87 16.41
C SER A 10 -33.78 -16.41 15.26
N GLU A 11 -33.43 -17.71 15.30
CA GLU A 11 -32.66 -18.35 14.22
C GLU A 11 -33.55 -18.96 13.11
N ALA A 12 -34.81 -19.29 13.43
CA ALA A 12 -35.73 -19.92 12.46
C ALA A 12 -36.23 -19.03 11.33
N GLY A 13 -35.96 -17.72 11.35
CA GLY A 13 -36.43 -16.74 10.34
C GLY A 13 -35.36 -16.16 9.41
N ARG A 14 -34.09 -16.57 9.51
CA ARG A 14 -33.08 -16.12 8.55
C ARG A 14 -33.16 -16.93 7.27
N PRO A 15 -33.32 -16.28 6.09
CA PRO A 15 -33.26 -16.98 4.82
C PRO A 15 -31.92 -17.71 4.73
N VAL A 16 -31.96 -19.03 4.65
CA VAL A 16 -30.78 -19.84 4.37
C VAL A 16 -30.34 -19.49 2.95
N ASP A 17 -29.24 -18.78 2.81
CA ASP A 17 -28.66 -18.49 1.51
C ASP A 17 -28.45 -19.82 0.76
N PRO A 18 -28.94 -19.95 -0.49
CA PRO A 18 -28.71 -21.14 -1.26
C PRO A 18 -27.20 -21.42 -1.37
N PRO A 19 -26.78 -22.68 -1.27
CA PRO A 19 -25.40 -23.06 -1.36
C PRO A 19 -24.81 -22.50 -2.67
N GLY A 20 -23.76 -21.66 -2.56
CA GLY A 20 -23.05 -21.14 -3.73
C GLY A 20 -22.46 -22.30 -4.55
N PRO A 21 -22.00 -22.05 -5.79
CA PRO A 21 -21.43 -23.09 -6.63
C PRO A 21 -20.27 -23.75 -5.88
N ARG A 22 -20.34 -25.07 -5.76
CA ARG A 22 -19.27 -25.86 -5.14
C ARG A 22 -18.16 -26.01 -6.17
N TYR A 23 -17.06 -25.29 -5.98
CA TYR A 23 -15.86 -25.45 -6.78
C TYR A 23 -15.05 -26.66 -6.28
N THR A 24 -14.51 -27.44 -7.21
CA THR A 24 -13.52 -28.45 -6.87
C THR A 24 -12.22 -27.76 -6.43
N ARG A 25 -11.41 -28.44 -5.60
CA ARG A 25 -10.12 -27.90 -5.15
C ARG A 25 -9.23 -27.45 -6.32
N ARG A 26 -9.25 -28.16 -7.44
CA ARG A 26 -8.52 -27.79 -8.65
C ARG A 26 -9.02 -26.48 -9.22
N GLN A 27 -10.33 -26.31 -9.34
CA GLN A 27 -10.92 -25.04 -9.84
C GLN A 27 -10.61 -23.86 -8.93
N VAL A 28 -10.63 -24.05 -7.61
CA VAL A 28 -10.22 -23.01 -6.64
C VAL A 28 -8.79 -22.58 -6.88
N ILE A 29 -7.86 -23.53 -7.07
CA ILE A 29 -6.45 -23.24 -7.33
C ILE A 29 -6.28 -22.50 -8.68
N GLU A 30 -6.97 -22.92 -9.73
CA GLU A 30 -6.91 -22.30 -11.05
C GLU A 30 -7.47 -20.86 -11.03
N ILE A 31 -8.61 -20.65 -10.34
CA ILE A 31 -9.17 -19.30 -10.14
C ILE A 31 -8.19 -18.44 -9.35
N LEU A 32 -7.63 -18.96 -8.24
CA LEU A 32 -6.67 -18.25 -7.41
C LEU A 32 -5.42 -17.86 -8.23
N ALA A 33 -4.90 -18.75 -9.07
CA ALA A 33 -3.78 -18.44 -9.95
C ALA A 33 -4.11 -17.26 -10.88
N GLY A 34 -5.30 -17.23 -11.50
CA GLY A 34 -5.73 -16.09 -12.31
C GLY A 34 -5.85 -14.78 -11.52
N LEU A 35 -6.37 -14.85 -10.28
CA LEU A 35 -6.45 -13.69 -9.39
C LEU A 35 -5.06 -13.19 -8.97
N MET A 36 -4.15 -14.11 -8.65
CA MET A 36 -2.76 -13.80 -8.28
C MET A 36 -2.00 -13.18 -9.46
N LEU A 37 -2.16 -13.71 -10.68
CA LEU A 37 -1.55 -13.13 -11.88
C LEU A 37 -2.02 -11.69 -12.12
N ALA A 38 -3.32 -11.41 -11.95
CA ALA A 38 -3.85 -10.07 -12.10
C ALA A 38 -3.32 -9.10 -11.03
N MET A 39 -3.26 -9.54 -9.77
CA MET A 39 -2.65 -8.75 -8.68
C MET A 39 -1.16 -8.51 -8.94
N LEU A 40 -0.45 -9.56 -9.35
CA LEU A 40 0.98 -9.50 -9.69
C LEU A 40 1.22 -8.44 -10.77
N THR A 41 0.41 -8.45 -11.83
CA THR A 41 0.51 -7.48 -12.93
C THR A 41 0.41 -6.04 -12.44
N SER A 42 -0.60 -5.75 -11.62
CA SER A 42 -0.82 -4.40 -11.08
C SER A 42 0.32 -3.94 -10.15
N MET A 43 0.73 -4.80 -9.22
CA MET A 43 1.78 -4.48 -8.25
C MET A 43 3.16 -4.38 -8.91
N LEU A 44 3.43 -5.29 -9.85
CA LEU A 44 4.69 -5.33 -10.59
C LEU A 44 4.88 -4.07 -11.43
N THR A 45 3.85 -3.64 -12.16
CA THR A 45 3.92 -2.40 -12.98
C THR A 45 4.28 -1.19 -12.13
N THR A 46 3.68 -1.05 -10.95
CA THR A 46 3.98 0.07 -10.05
C THR A 46 5.46 0.07 -9.62
N SER A 47 5.98 -1.11 -9.30
CA SER A 47 7.38 -1.28 -8.86
C SER A 47 8.38 -1.11 -10.01
N ILE A 48 8.10 -1.68 -11.19
CA ILE A 48 8.94 -1.55 -12.40
C ILE A 48 9.06 -0.08 -12.82
N VAL A 49 7.93 0.64 -12.88
CA VAL A 49 7.92 2.05 -13.31
C VAL A 49 8.73 2.92 -12.35
N GLY A 50 8.67 2.64 -11.03
CA GLY A 50 9.48 3.36 -10.06
C GLY A 50 10.99 3.29 -10.37
N THR A 51 11.48 2.14 -10.85
CA THR A 51 12.90 1.96 -11.25
C THR A 51 13.21 2.63 -12.59
N ALA A 52 12.27 2.60 -13.55
CA ALA A 52 12.45 3.18 -14.88
C ALA A 52 12.29 4.70 -14.92
N LEU A 53 11.80 5.32 -13.85
CA LEU A 53 11.38 6.71 -13.81
C LEU A 53 12.49 7.71 -14.22
N PRO A 54 13.75 7.59 -13.76
CA PRO A 54 14.83 8.48 -14.18
C PRO A 54 15.07 8.45 -15.71
N THR A 55 15.06 7.26 -16.30
CA THR A 55 15.23 7.08 -17.76
C THR A 55 14.06 7.63 -18.54
N ILE A 56 12.83 7.44 -18.05
CA ILE A 56 11.62 8.00 -18.65
C ILE A 56 11.69 9.54 -18.69
N VAL A 57 12.10 10.14 -17.58
CA VAL A 57 12.26 11.59 -17.48
C VAL A 57 13.39 12.10 -18.39
N GLY A 58 14.49 11.36 -18.48
CA GLY A 58 15.59 11.69 -19.39
C GLY A 58 15.16 11.71 -20.85
N GLU A 59 14.27 10.81 -21.28
CA GLU A 59 13.80 10.73 -22.67
C GLU A 59 12.61 11.65 -22.98
N LEU A 60 11.59 11.71 -22.10
CA LEU A 60 10.37 12.50 -22.33
C LEU A 60 10.47 13.94 -21.83
N GLY A 61 11.51 14.28 -21.06
CA GLY A 61 11.62 15.55 -20.35
C GLY A 61 10.65 15.66 -19.17
N GLY A 62 10.50 16.87 -18.59
CA GLY A 62 9.52 17.14 -17.55
C GLY A 62 9.92 16.63 -16.16
N GLN A 63 11.14 16.94 -15.72
CA GLN A 63 11.61 16.66 -14.35
C GLN A 63 10.67 17.20 -13.26
N ASP A 64 10.06 18.35 -13.54
CA ASP A 64 9.05 18.99 -12.71
C ASP A 64 7.80 18.12 -12.49
N LYS A 65 7.52 17.16 -13.39
CA LYS A 65 6.33 16.29 -13.35
C LYS A 65 6.62 14.88 -12.84
N LEU A 66 7.84 14.61 -12.39
CA LEU A 66 8.26 13.27 -11.94
C LEU A 66 7.37 12.73 -10.82
N SER A 67 7.06 13.55 -9.83
CA SER A 67 6.20 13.21 -8.71
C SER A 67 4.79 12.78 -9.17
N TRP A 68 4.28 13.39 -10.24
CA TRP A 68 2.97 13.09 -10.80
C TRP A 68 2.89 11.70 -11.43
N VAL A 69 3.93 11.22 -12.09
CA VAL A 69 3.94 9.87 -12.70
C VAL A 69 3.75 8.78 -11.65
N ALA A 70 4.43 8.90 -10.51
CA ALA A 70 4.28 7.95 -9.42
C ALA A 70 2.93 8.10 -8.70
N SER A 71 2.54 9.35 -8.38
CA SER A 71 1.37 9.66 -7.57
C SER A 71 0.05 9.43 -8.30
N ALA A 72 -0.02 9.67 -9.62
CA ALA A 72 -1.23 9.55 -10.43
C ALA A 72 -1.89 8.17 -10.29
N THR A 73 -1.11 7.10 -10.39
CA THR A 73 -1.63 5.73 -10.27
C THR A 73 -2.08 5.42 -8.84
N LEU A 74 -1.29 5.80 -7.84
CA LEU A 74 -1.62 5.53 -6.44
C LEU A 74 -2.88 6.29 -6.01
N LEU A 75 -3.02 7.54 -6.47
CA LEU A 75 -4.18 8.39 -6.22
C LEU A 75 -5.45 7.74 -6.75
N THR A 76 -5.50 7.43 -8.05
CA THR A 76 -6.71 6.87 -8.67
C THR A 76 -6.98 5.44 -8.23
N MET A 77 -5.95 4.64 -7.96
CA MET A 77 -6.07 3.31 -7.38
C MET A 77 -6.77 3.39 -6.02
N THR A 78 -6.29 4.26 -5.13
CA THR A 78 -6.85 4.40 -3.78
C THR A 78 -8.27 4.95 -3.83
N ALA A 79 -8.50 6.02 -4.59
CA ALA A 79 -9.80 6.66 -4.70
C ALA A 79 -10.87 5.73 -5.33
N SER A 80 -10.50 4.89 -6.30
CA SER A 80 -11.43 3.96 -6.96
C SER A 80 -11.69 2.67 -6.17
N THR A 81 -10.82 2.31 -5.22
CA THR A 81 -10.90 1.04 -4.47
C THR A 81 -12.27 0.75 -3.84
N PRO A 82 -12.94 1.70 -3.14
CA PRO A 82 -14.25 1.45 -2.55
C PRO A 82 -15.34 1.16 -3.59
N LEU A 83 -15.26 1.81 -4.76
CA LEU A 83 -16.22 1.66 -5.84
C LEU A 83 -16.23 0.23 -6.37
N TRP A 84 -15.06 -0.37 -6.61
CA TRP A 84 -14.95 -1.71 -7.16
C TRP A 84 -15.66 -2.76 -6.30
N GLY A 85 -15.58 -2.65 -4.97
CA GLY A 85 -16.31 -3.53 -4.06
C GLY A 85 -17.81 -3.46 -4.30
N LYS A 86 -18.40 -2.27 -4.21
CA LYS A 86 -19.85 -2.06 -4.36
C LYS A 86 -20.34 -2.36 -5.77
N LEU A 87 -19.67 -1.84 -6.80
CA LEU A 87 -20.05 -2.09 -8.19
C LEU A 87 -20.04 -3.58 -8.53
N SER A 88 -19.10 -4.35 -7.92
CA SER A 88 -19.04 -5.79 -8.11
C SER A 88 -20.20 -6.54 -7.48
N ASP A 89 -20.86 -6.00 -6.45
CA ASP A 89 -22.10 -6.52 -5.89
C ASP A 89 -23.29 -6.30 -6.83
N ILE A 90 -23.29 -5.18 -7.56
CA ILE A 90 -24.40 -4.77 -8.43
C ILE A 90 -24.30 -5.48 -9.78
N TRP A 91 -23.14 -5.38 -10.46
CA TRP A 91 -22.96 -5.86 -11.83
C TRP A 91 -22.30 -7.24 -11.92
N GLY A 92 -21.87 -7.78 -10.80
CA GLY A 92 -21.26 -9.10 -10.69
C GLY A 92 -19.74 -9.09 -10.71
N ARG A 93 -19.15 -9.98 -9.91
CA ARG A 93 -17.70 -10.08 -9.67
C ARG A 93 -16.87 -10.25 -10.93
N LYS A 94 -17.29 -11.21 -11.79
CA LYS A 94 -16.56 -11.55 -13.01
C LYS A 94 -16.47 -10.37 -13.97
N LEU A 95 -17.60 -9.71 -14.22
CA LEU A 95 -17.66 -8.58 -15.15
C LEU A 95 -16.74 -7.46 -14.67
N LEU A 96 -16.84 -7.07 -13.40
CA LEU A 96 -16.06 -5.96 -12.86
C LEU A 96 -14.57 -6.28 -12.82
N PHE A 97 -14.19 -7.52 -12.49
CA PHE A 97 -12.80 -7.94 -12.52
C PHE A 97 -12.22 -7.87 -13.94
N GLN A 98 -13.00 -8.30 -14.94
CA GLN A 98 -12.60 -8.22 -16.34
C GLN A 98 -12.53 -6.77 -16.84
N THR A 99 -13.47 -5.91 -16.43
CA THR A 99 -13.43 -4.48 -16.73
C THR A 99 -12.17 -3.84 -16.15
N ALA A 100 -11.81 -4.16 -14.91
CA ALA A 100 -10.58 -3.68 -14.30
C ALA A 100 -9.33 -4.12 -15.07
N LEU A 101 -9.28 -5.39 -15.53
CA LEU A 101 -8.20 -5.91 -16.39
C LEU A 101 -8.13 -5.18 -17.74
N VAL A 102 -9.28 -4.96 -18.39
CA VAL A 102 -9.33 -4.25 -19.70
C VAL A 102 -8.83 -2.81 -19.54
N ILE A 103 -9.30 -2.09 -18.51
CA ILE A 103 -8.83 -0.72 -18.21
C ILE A 103 -7.32 -0.75 -17.97
N PHE A 104 -6.82 -1.69 -17.16
CA PHE A 104 -5.40 -1.81 -16.85
C PHE A 104 -4.55 -2.14 -18.10
N ILE A 105 -4.97 -3.10 -18.91
CA ILE A 105 -4.28 -3.47 -20.17
C ILE A 105 -4.27 -2.28 -21.14
N GLY A 106 -5.42 -1.68 -21.40
CA GLY A 106 -5.55 -0.57 -22.34
C GLY A 106 -4.69 0.64 -21.93
N SER A 107 -4.70 0.99 -20.63
CA SER A 107 -3.86 2.08 -20.11
C SER A 107 -2.37 1.73 -20.08
N SER A 108 -2.00 0.47 -19.84
CA SER A 108 -0.61 0.02 -19.94
C SER A 108 -0.10 0.13 -21.38
N VAL A 109 -0.90 -0.28 -22.36
CA VAL A 109 -0.57 -0.10 -23.78
C VAL A 109 -0.43 1.39 -24.11
N ALA A 110 -1.40 2.22 -23.67
CA ALA A 110 -1.34 3.66 -23.88
C ALA A 110 -0.09 4.31 -23.25
N ALA A 111 0.31 3.88 -22.04
CA ALA A 111 1.51 4.35 -21.36
C ALA A 111 2.79 3.95 -22.11
N GLY A 112 2.84 2.74 -22.69
CA GLY A 112 3.98 2.29 -23.50
C GLY A 112 4.16 3.09 -24.80
N PHE A 113 3.09 3.69 -25.32
CA PHE A 113 3.12 4.57 -26.50
C PHE A 113 3.24 6.06 -26.16
N ALA A 114 3.51 6.42 -24.89
CA ALA A 114 3.63 7.80 -24.48
C ALA A 114 4.75 8.53 -25.25
N GLN A 115 4.42 9.73 -25.77
CA GLN A 115 5.32 10.59 -26.51
C GLN A 115 5.75 11.80 -25.68
N ASP A 116 5.00 12.14 -24.65
CA ASP A 116 5.29 13.21 -23.71
C ASP A 116 4.87 12.82 -22.29
N MET A 117 5.35 13.59 -21.31
CA MET A 117 5.11 13.33 -19.89
C MET A 117 3.63 13.47 -19.51
N SER A 118 2.88 14.39 -20.13
CA SER A 118 1.46 14.61 -19.83
C SER A 118 0.60 13.43 -20.30
N TRP A 119 0.92 12.88 -21.47
CA TRP A 119 0.30 11.64 -21.97
C TRP A 119 0.54 10.48 -20.99
N LEU A 120 1.80 10.30 -20.55
CA LEU A 120 2.16 9.25 -19.62
C LEU A 120 1.37 9.39 -18.31
N ILE A 121 1.33 10.59 -17.73
CA ILE A 121 0.56 10.87 -16.50
C ILE A 121 -0.93 10.55 -16.70
N GLY A 122 -1.53 10.97 -17.81
CA GLY A 122 -2.92 10.65 -18.16
C GLY A 122 -3.18 9.14 -18.22
N ALA A 123 -2.29 8.40 -18.90
CA ALA A 123 -2.37 6.93 -18.95
C ALA A 123 -2.23 6.29 -17.56
N ARG A 124 -1.35 6.83 -16.71
CA ARG A 124 -1.15 6.40 -15.31
C ARG A 124 -2.38 6.65 -14.43
N PHE A 125 -3.09 7.76 -14.64
CA PHE A 125 -4.38 8.01 -13.97
C PHE A 125 -5.40 6.92 -14.31
N VAL A 126 -5.56 6.60 -15.60
CA VAL A 126 -6.49 5.54 -16.04
C VAL A 126 -6.04 4.15 -15.53
N GLN A 127 -4.73 3.89 -15.56
CA GLN A 127 -4.15 2.63 -15.09
C GLN A 127 -4.44 2.40 -13.59
N GLY A 128 -4.37 3.45 -12.77
CA GLY A 128 -4.69 3.38 -11.34
C GLY A 128 -6.13 2.98 -11.08
N ILE A 129 -7.09 3.43 -11.90
CA ILE A 129 -8.49 2.99 -11.78
C ILE A 129 -8.59 1.47 -11.92
N GLY A 130 -7.99 0.88 -12.96
CA GLY A 130 -7.92 -0.57 -13.14
C GLY A 130 -7.19 -1.29 -12.01
N ALA A 131 -6.04 -0.74 -11.59
CA ALA A 131 -5.23 -1.27 -10.49
C ALA A 131 -6.00 -1.37 -9.17
N GLY A 132 -6.86 -0.40 -8.85
CA GLY A 132 -7.74 -0.43 -7.67
C GLY A 132 -8.67 -1.64 -7.65
N GLY A 133 -9.24 -1.98 -8.81
CA GLY A 133 -10.03 -3.21 -8.98
C GLY A 133 -9.20 -4.48 -8.81
N LEU A 134 -8.01 -4.52 -9.41
CA LEU A 134 -7.12 -5.68 -9.35
C LEU A 134 -6.53 -5.91 -7.95
N ALA A 135 -6.39 -4.88 -7.14
CA ALA A 135 -5.95 -5.01 -5.74
C ALA A 135 -7.05 -5.54 -4.81
N THR A 136 -8.31 -5.24 -5.10
CA THR A 136 -9.44 -5.45 -4.18
C THR A 136 -10.30 -6.65 -4.56
N LEU A 137 -10.70 -6.76 -5.83
CA LEU A 137 -11.62 -7.81 -6.30
C LEU A 137 -11.10 -9.23 -6.08
N PRO A 138 -9.79 -9.55 -6.19
CA PRO A 138 -9.28 -10.87 -5.86
C PRO A 138 -9.63 -11.32 -4.44
N GLN A 139 -9.56 -10.43 -3.47
CA GLN A 139 -9.89 -10.72 -2.07
C GLN A 139 -11.40 -10.91 -1.87
N VAL A 140 -12.21 -10.13 -2.59
CA VAL A 140 -13.67 -10.25 -2.58
C VAL A 140 -14.08 -11.57 -3.25
N ILE A 141 -13.53 -11.90 -4.42
CA ILE A 141 -13.82 -13.14 -5.15
C ILE A 141 -13.38 -14.36 -4.34
N LEU A 142 -12.21 -14.30 -3.68
CA LEU A 142 -11.76 -15.36 -2.78
C LEU A 142 -12.79 -15.62 -1.68
N GLY A 143 -13.37 -14.54 -1.11
CA GLY A 143 -14.42 -14.62 -0.11
C GLY A 143 -15.71 -15.28 -0.61
N ASP A 144 -16.01 -15.19 -1.92
CA ASP A 144 -17.18 -15.83 -2.52
C ASP A 144 -16.93 -17.29 -2.95
N VAL A 145 -15.70 -17.63 -3.35
CA VAL A 145 -15.30 -18.92 -3.91
C VAL A 145 -14.90 -19.93 -2.82
N VAL A 146 -14.31 -19.45 -1.72
CA VAL A 146 -13.72 -20.29 -0.67
C VAL A 146 -14.54 -20.21 0.60
N GLU A 147 -14.72 -21.36 1.26
CA GLU A 147 -15.38 -21.43 2.56
C GLU A 147 -14.64 -20.60 3.62
N PRO A 148 -15.36 -19.96 4.57
CA PRO A 148 -14.76 -19.05 5.55
C PRO A 148 -13.57 -19.63 6.30
N ARG A 149 -13.63 -20.92 6.64
CA ARG A 149 -12.57 -21.62 7.38
C ARG A 149 -11.29 -21.81 6.56
N GLU A 150 -11.39 -21.97 5.24
CA GLU A 150 -10.24 -22.17 4.34
C GLU A 150 -9.68 -20.86 3.77
N ARG A 151 -10.44 -19.75 3.86
CA ARG A 151 -10.03 -18.44 3.31
C ARG A 151 -8.65 -18.01 3.78
N GLY A 152 -8.33 -18.23 5.07
CA GLY A 152 -7.04 -17.86 5.64
C GLY A 152 -5.87 -18.47 4.86
N ARG A 153 -5.97 -19.75 4.49
CA ARG A 153 -4.93 -20.45 3.72
C ARG A 153 -4.71 -19.83 2.34
N TYR A 154 -5.78 -19.52 1.62
CA TYR A 154 -5.68 -18.97 0.26
C TYR A 154 -5.36 -17.46 0.28
N ALA A 155 -5.83 -16.72 1.29
CA ALA A 155 -5.50 -15.31 1.47
C ALA A 155 -4.01 -15.08 1.70
N GLY A 156 -3.33 -16.03 2.37
CA GLY A 156 -1.88 -16.00 2.52
C GLY A 156 -1.13 -15.94 1.18
N PHE A 157 -1.59 -16.67 0.18
CA PHE A 157 -0.98 -16.63 -1.16
C PHE A 157 -1.21 -15.30 -1.87
N LEU A 158 -2.38 -14.65 -1.68
CA LEU A 158 -2.61 -13.30 -2.21
C LEU A 158 -1.66 -12.27 -1.56
N GLY A 159 -1.38 -12.41 -0.26
CA GLY A 159 -0.39 -11.58 0.43
C GLY A 159 1.03 -11.80 -0.12
N ALA A 160 1.35 -13.04 -0.52
CA ALA A 160 2.62 -13.41 -1.11
C ALA A 160 2.92 -12.66 -2.43
N VAL A 161 1.90 -12.39 -3.24
CA VAL A 161 2.04 -11.66 -4.51
C VAL A 161 2.66 -10.29 -4.28
N PHE A 162 2.26 -9.59 -3.22
CA PHE A 162 2.82 -8.29 -2.88
C PHE A 162 4.34 -8.36 -2.67
N GLY A 163 4.78 -9.34 -1.88
CA GLY A 163 6.21 -9.55 -1.62
C GLY A 163 7.01 -9.87 -2.88
N VAL A 164 6.50 -10.79 -3.72
CA VAL A 164 7.15 -11.14 -4.99
C VAL A 164 7.28 -9.92 -5.91
N SER A 165 6.23 -9.11 -6.01
CA SER A 165 6.23 -7.91 -6.86
C SER A 165 7.26 -6.87 -6.42
N THR A 166 7.47 -6.74 -5.11
CA THR A 166 8.41 -5.77 -4.53
C THR A 166 9.86 -6.07 -4.93
N VAL A 167 10.24 -7.36 -5.05
CA VAL A 167 11.58 -7.78 -5.46
C VAL A 167 11.70 -7.89 -6.97
N ALA A 168 10.72 -8.53 -7.62
CA ALA A 168 10.76 -8.75 -9.05
C ALA A 168 10.66 -7.43 -9.84
N GLY A 169 9.99 -6.41 -9.28
CA GLY A 169 9.79 -5.12 -9.94
C GLY A 169 11.10 -4.41 -10.28
N PRO A 170 11.95 -4.06 -9.31
CA PRO A 170 13.21 -3.40 -9.58
C PRO A 170 14.15 -4.21 -10.46
N LEU A 171 14.20 -5.54 -10.29
CA LEU A 171 15.03 -6.41 -11.11
C LEU A 171 14.59 -6.41 -12.58
N LEU A 172 13.29 -6.58 -12.83
CA LEU A 172 12.75 -6.54 -14.19
C LEU A 172 12.82 -5.13 -14.77
N GLY A 173 12.55 -4.11 -13.95
CA GLY A 173 12.61 -2.71 -14.36
C GLY A 173 14.02 -2.31 -14.82
N GLY A 174 15.04 -2.60 -14.01
CA GLY A 174 16.43 -2.37 -14.36
C GLY A 174 16.85 -3.13 -15.61
N PHE A 175 16.57 -4.45 -15.66
CA PHE A 175 16.88 -5.27 -16.83
C PHE A 175 16.24 -4.73 -18.13
N LEU A 176 14.97 -4.30 -18.09
CA LEU A 176 14.28 -3.77 -19.26
C LEU A 176 14.83 -2.41 -19.70
N VAL A 177 15.14 -1.54 -18.74
CA VAL A 177 15.72 -0.22 -19.03
C VAL A 177 17.10 -0.33 -19.64
N ASP A 178 17.92 -1.23 -19.11
CA ASP A 178 19.31 -1.45 -19.61
C ASP A 178 19.36 -2.28 -20.91
N SER A 179 18.25 -2.93 -21.28
CA SER A 179 18.16 -3.72 -22.51
C SER A 179 17.83 -2.84 -23.74
N PRO A 180 18.08 -3.33 -24.97
CA PRO A 180 17.65 -2.65 -26.19
C PRO A 180 16.15 -2.42 -26.31
N LEU A 181 15.35 -3.04 -25.46
CA LEU A 181 13.88 -2.89 -25.43
C LEU A 181 13.45 -1.53 -24.87
N GLY A 182 14.22 -0.99 -23.91
CA GLY A 182 13.99 0.29 -23.28
C GLY A 182 12.79 0.32 -22.31
N TRP A 183 12.58 1.47 -21.66
CA TRP A 183 11.58 1.65 -20.60
C TRP A 183 10.12 1.41 -21.04
N ARG A 184 9.80 1.55 -22.31
CA ARG A 184 8.45 1.31 -22.85
C ARG A 184 7.98 -0.12 -22.58
N TRP A 185 8.90 -1.07 -22.61
CA TRP A 185 8.61 -2.47 -22.27
C TRP A 185 8.27 -2.71 -20.82
N CYS A 186 8.57 -1.79 -19.91
CA CYS A 186 8.10 -1.84 -18.53
C CYS A 186 6.56 -1.86 -18.45
N PHE A 187 5.88 -1.28 -19.44
CA PHE A 187 4.43 -1.33 -19.56
C PHE A 187 3.94 -2.53 -20.39
N PHE A 188 4.60 -2.84 -21.49
CA PHE A 188 4.16 -3.92 -22.39
C PHE A 188 4.34 -5.31 -21.79
N ILE A 189 5.36 -5.57 -20.99
CA ILE A 189 5.64 -6.88 -20.39
C ILE A 189 4.49 -7.37 -19.49
N THR A 190 3.73 -6.46 -18.92
CA THR A 190 2.61 -6.78 -18.03
C THR A 190 1.33 -7.13 -18.81
N VAL A 191 1.23 -6.75 -20.08
CA VAL A 191 0.06 -7.00 -20.93
C VAL A 191 -0.21 -8.49 -21.16
N PRO A 192 0.78 -9.32 -21.56
CA PRO A 192 0.53 -10.76 -21.73
C PRO A 192 0.15 -11.46 -20.42
N VAL A 193 0.72 -11.03 -19.29
CA VAL A 193 0.37 -11.60 -17.97
C VAL A 193 -1.07 -11.26 -17.59
N ALA A 194 -1.49 -10.01 -17.81
CA ALA A 194 -2.86 -9.56 -17.58
C ALA A 194 -3.85 -10.26 -18.54
N ALA A 195 -3.47 -10.46 -19.80
CA ALA A 195 -4.27 -11.20 -20.76
C ALA A 195 -4.44 -12.68 -20.37
N ALA A 196 -3.39 -13.33 -19.87
CA ALA A 196 -3.48 -14.68 -19.32
C ALA A 196 -4.42 -14.75 -18.11
N ALA A 197 -4.35 -13.79 -17.20
CA ALA A 197 -5.29 -13.66 -16.08
C ALA A 197 -6.74 -13.48 -16.59
N PHE A 198 -6.95 -12.62 -17.58
CA PHE A 198 -8.26 -12.40 -18.19
C PHE A 198 -8.85 -13.69 -18.76
N ILE A 199 -8.08 -14.43 -19.57
CA ILE A 199 -8.50 -15.69 -20.20
C ILE A 199 -8.82 -16.74 -19.12
N THR A 200 -7.97 -16.84 -18.10
CA THR A 200 -8.16 -17.80 -16.99
C THR A 200 -9.48 -17.52 -16.27
N ILE A 201 -9.72 -16.29 -15.88
CA ILE A 201 -10.96 -15.89 -15.19
C ILE A 201 -12.17 -16.00 -16.11
N GLN A 202 -12.03 -15.69 -17.40
CA GLN A 202 -13.12 -15.84 -18.37
C GLN A 202 -13.59 -17.29 -18.46
N ARG A 203 -12.68 -18.25 -18.47
CA ARG A 203 -13.00 -19.68 -18.64
C ARG A 203 -13.47 -20.33 -17.34
N LEU A 204 -12.87 -19.97 -16.20
CA LEU A 204 -13.00 -20.72 -14.95
C LEU A 204 -13.99 -20.10 -13.96
N LEU A 205 -14.07 -18.77 -13.89
CA LEU A 205 -14.93 -18.11 -12.91
C LEU A 205 -16.39 -18.14 -13.36
N ARG A 206 -17.19 -18.99 -12.71
CA ARG A 206 -18.63 -19.15 -12.94
C ARG A 206 -19.42 -18.78 -11.69
N LEU A 207 -19.34 -17.52 -11.28
CA LEU A 207 -20.15 -17.03 -10.18
C LEU A 207 -21.58 -16.76 -10.67
N PRO A 208 -22.62 -17.19 -9.94
CA PRO A 208 -23.99 -16.87 -10.29
C PRO A 208 -24.14 -15.34 -10.24
N ARG A 209 -24.71 -14.78 -11.29
CA ARG A 209 -25.18 -13.40 -11.27
C ARG A 209 -26.29 -13.35 -10.22
N ARG A 210 -26.07 -12.61 -9.17
CA ARG A 210 -27.12 -12.26 -8.20
C ARG A 210 -27.51 -10.80 -8.49
N PRO A 211 -28.32 -10.52 -9.51
CA PRO A 211 -28.78 -9.16 -9.73
C PRO A 211 -29.64 -8.80 -8.52
N ARG A 212 -29.19 -7.84 -7.73
CA ARG A 212 -30.09 -7.17 -6.79
C ARG A 212 -31.04 -6.33 -7.64
N GLY A 213 -32.23 -6.88 -7.93
CA GLY A 213 -33.26 -6.14 -8.67
C GLY A 213 -33.52 -4.80 -7.98
N GLY A 214 -33.33 -3.70 -8.70
CA GLY A 214 -33.52 -2.36 -8.17
C GLY A 214 -32.32 -1.70 -7.51
N ALA A 215 -31.15 -2.33 -7.41
CA ALA A 215 -29.94 -1.70 -6.89
C ALA A 215 -29.51 -0.52 -7.77
N ARG A 216 -29.42 0.66 -7.19
CA ARG A 216 -28.96 1.88 -7.85
C ARG A 216 -27.60 2.28 -7.34
N VAL A 217 -26.73 2.70 -8.25
CA VAL A 217 -25.43 3.25 -7.88
C VAL A 217 -25.63 4.63 -7.29
N ASP A 218 -25.14 4.85 -6.09
CA ASP A 218 -25.07 6.19 -5.49
C ASP A 218 -23.92 6.98 -6.12
N TRP A 219 -24.22 7.66 -7.24
CA TRP A 219 -23.21 8.49 -7.93
C TRP A 219 -22.81 9.72 -7.11
N GLN A 220 -23.68 10.23 -6.24
CA GLN A 220 -23.35 11.38 -5.38
C GLN A 220 -22.36 10.96 -4.30
N GLY A 221 -22.65 9.89 -3.55
CA GLY A 221 -21.72 9.33 -2.60
C GLY A 221 -20.40 8.90 -3.25
N ALA A 222 -20.48 8.25 -4.44
CA ALA A 222 -19.32 7.86 -5.23
C ALA A 222 -18.40 9.05 -5.52
N SER A 223 -18.96 10.12 -6.09
CA SER A 223 -18.20 11.33 -6.46
C SER A 223 -17.59 12.01 -5.25
N CYS A 224 -18.33 12.09 -4.15
CA CYS A 224 -17.82 12.69 -2.91
C CYS A 224 -16.69 11.85 -2.29
N ILE A 225 -16.82 10.50 -2.25
CA ILE A 225 -15.76 9.61 -1.73
C ILE A 225 -14.51 9.71 -2.59
N VAL A 226 -14.65 9.61 -3.92
CA VAL A 226 -13.52 9.69 -4.86
C VAL A 226 -12.86 11.06 -4.78
N GLY A 227 -13.65 12.12 -4.75
CA GLY A 227 -13.15 13.50 -4.64
C GLY A 227 -12.43 13.75 -3.31
N ALA A 228 -13.00 13.32 -2.18
CA ALA A 228 -12.36 13.43 -0.87
C ALA A 228 -11.04 12.65 -0.81
N ALA A 229 -11.07 11.38 -1.25
CA ALA A 229 -9.88 10.55 -1.29
C ALA A 229 -8.84 11.11 -2.27
N GLY A 230 -9.27 11.58 -3.44
CA GLY A 230 -8.40 12.19 -4.45
C GLY A 230 -7.69 13.44 -3.92
N LEU A 231 -8.43 14.38 -3.31
CA LEU A 231 -7.82 15.57 -2.72
C LEU A 231 -6.90 15.23 -1.54
N ALA A 232 -7.31 14.32 -0.66
CA ALA A 232 -6.46 13.87 0.44
C ALA A 232 -5.16 13.25 -0.08
N MET A 233 -5.24 12.38 -1.11
CA MET A 233 -4.07 11.76 -1.74
C MET A 233 -3.18 12.78 -2.45
N LEU A 234 -3.75 13.81 -3.10
CA LEU A 234 -2.99 14.90 -3.71
C LEU A 234 -2.17 15.65 -2.65
N VAL A 235 -2.82 16.06 -1.56
CA VAL A 235 -2.13 16.74 -0.45
C VAL A 235 -1.01 15.88 0.12
N LEU A 236 -1.30 14.60 0.39
CA LEU A 236 -0.33 13.68 1.01
C LEU A 236 0.83 13.30 0.07
N SER A 237 0.60 13.21 -1.24
CA SER A 237 1.62 12.75 -2.19
C SER A 237 2.48 13.89 -2.75
N LEU A 238 1.93 15.08 -2.89
CA LEU A 238 2.56 16.22 -3.54
C LEU A 238 2.91 17.35 -2.58
N GLY A 239 2.30 17.38 -1.39
CA GLY A 239 2.63 18.34 -0.34
C GLY A 239 4.10 18.23 0.08
N GLY A 240 4.76 19.37 0.25
CA GLY A 240 6.20 19.47 0.52
C GLY A 240 7.10 19.21 -0.70
N LYS A 241 6.51 18.93 -1.90
CA LYS A 241 7.25 18.71 -3.15
C LYS A 241 6.84 19.71 -4.24
N GLU A 242 5.56 19.73 -4.59
CA GLU A 242 4.98 20.62 -5.60
C GLU A 242 4.44 21.92 -5.00
N PHE A 243 4.06 21.87 -3.75
CA PHE A 243 3.57 23.03 -2.98
C PHE A 243 3.87 22.83 -1.48
N ASP A 244 4.18 23.96 -0.81
CA ASP A 244 4.52 23.94 0.60
C ASP A 244 3.35 23.48 1.49
N TRP A 245 3.67 22.80 2.59
CA TRP A 245 2.67 22.39 3.58
C TRP A 245 1.90 23.60 4.14
N ASN A 246 2.54 24.73 4.27
CA ASN A 246 1.96 25.98 4.79
C ASN A 246 1.57 26.93 3.65
N SER A 247 0.83 26.43 2.65
CA SER A 247 0.43 27.19 1.48
C SER A 247 -1.08 27.20 1.27
N ALA A 248 -1.59 28.19 0.56
CA ALA A 248 -3.01 28.29 0.23
C ALA A 248 -3.54 27.07 -0.55
N PRO A 249 -2.84 26.49 -1.54
CA PRO A 249 -3.25 25.24 -2.18
C PRO A 249 -3.43 24.08 -1.21
N THR A 250 -2.51 23.90 -0.25
CA THR A 250 -2.59 22.84 0.76
C THR A 250 -3.83 22.99 1.63
N TYR A 251 -4.09 24.21 2.12
CA TYR A 251 -5.28 24.47 2.95
C TYR A 251 -6.59 24.32 2.18
N LEU A 252 -6.66 24.82 0.94
CA LEU A 252 -7.85 24.71 0.11
C LEU A 252 -8.16 23.25 -0.26
N MET A 253 -7.15 22.47 -0.66
CA MET A 253 -7.33 21.04 -0.98
C MET A 253 -7.69 20.23 0.27
N SER A 254 -7.07 20.51 1.41
CA SER A 254 -7.38 19.85 2.68
C SER A 254 -8.80 20.17 3.15
N ALA A 255 -9.19 21.45 3.09
CA ALA A 255 -10.56 21.85 3.39
C ALA A 255 -11.56 21.22 2.41
N GLY A 256 -11.25 21.22 1.11
CA GLY A 256 -12.05 20.54 0.09
C GLY A 256 -12.22 19.04 0.35
N ALA A 257 -11.15 18.35 0.75
CA ALA A 257 -11.19 16.94 1.13
C ALA A 257 -12.12 16.69 2.32
N LEU A 258 -12.03 17.53 3.36
CA LEU A 258 -12.89 17.44 4.55
C LEU A 258 -14.36 17.74 4.23
N VAL A 259 -14.62 18.76 3.41
CA VAL A 259 -15.99 19.10 2.97
C VAL A 259 -16.58 17.95 2.15
N LEU A 260 -15.83 17.40 1.18
CA LEU A 260 -16.29 16.26 0.38
C LEU A 260 -16.48 15.01 1.24
N ALA A 261 -15.62 14.77 2.22
CA ALA A 261 -15.80 13.66 3.17
C ALA A 261 -17.08 13.83 4.00
N GLY A 262 -17.37 15.05 4.46
CA GLY A 262 -18.63 15.37 5.14
C GLY A 262 -19.86 15.18 4.25
N LEU A 263 -19.78 15.64 2.99
CA LEU A 263 -20.84 15.44 2.00
C LEU A 263 -21.02 13.96 1.66
N ALA A 264 -19.92 13.18 1.57
CA ALA A 264 -19.98 11.73 1.39
C ALA A 264 -20.78 11.07 2.53
N VAL A 265 -20.50 11.42 3.80
CA VAL A 265 -21.26 10.88 4.94
C VAL A 265 -22.75 11.22 4.84
N VAL A 266 -23.10 12.43 4.40
CA VAL A 266 -24.50 12.84 4.23
C VAL A 266 -25.16 12.08 3.07
N ALA A 267 -24.48 11.95 1.93
CA ALA A 267 -24.96 11.21 0.77
C ALA A 267 -25.19 9.73 1.11
N GLU A 268 -24.20 9.08 1.72
CA GLU A 268 -24.24 7.67 2.13
C GLU A 268 -25.35 7.36 3.15
N ARG A 269 -25.68 8.33 4.04
CA ARG A 269 -26.83 8.20 4.97
C ARG A 269 -28.18 8.29 4.29
N ARG A 270 -28.27 8.98 3.15
CA ARG A 270 -29.52 9.19 2.39
C ARG A 270 -29.68 8.17 1.25
N ALA A 271 -28.60 7.55 0.82
CA ALA A 271 -28.62 6.61 -0.29
C ALA A 271 -29.39 5.33 0.08
N ALA A 272 -30.20 4.85 -0.86
CA ALA A 272 -30.87 3.55 -0.73
C ALA A 272 -29.85 2.37 -0.77
N ASP A 273 -28.80 2.51 -1.58
CA ASP A 273 -27.74 1.53 -1.76
C ASP A 273 -26.34 2.17 -1.63
N PRO A 274 -25.93 2.54 -0.40
CA PRO A 274 -24.68 3.27 -0.15
C PRO A 274 -23.46 2.45 -0.58
N ILE A 275 -22.36 3.14 -0.97
CA ILE A 275 -21.07 2.52 -1.34
C ILE A 275 -20.35 2.00 -0.11
N LEU A 276 -20.30 2.84 0.92
CA LEU A 276 -19.75 2.52 2.25
C LEU A 276 -20.89 2.56 3.27
N PRO A 277 -21.71 1.51 3.39
CA PRO A 277 -22.86 1.52 4.27
C PRO A 277 -22.54 2.02 5.68
N PRO A 278 -23.23 3.04 6.22
CA PRO A 278 -22.97 3.59 7.55
C PRO A 278 -23.01 2.52 8.66
N ARG A 279 -23.80 1.45 8.46
CA ARG A 279 -23.86 0.31 9.37
C ARG A 279 -22.52 -0.43 9.54
N LEU A 280 -21.60 -0.33 8.57
CA LEU A 280 -20.25 -0.89 8.71
C LEU A 280 -19.49 -0.21 9.84
N PHE A 281 -19.63 1.10 9.97
CA PHE A 281 -18.98 1.89 11.02
C PHE A 281 -19.62 1.69 12.42
N ALA A 282 -20.78 1.05 12.49
CA ALA A 282 -21.36 0.60 13.76
C ALA A 282 -20.79 -0.77 14.22
N ASP A 283 -20.19 -1.55 13.29
CA ASP A 283 -19.54 -2.81 13.64
C ASP A 283 -18.13 -2.56 14.17
N ARG A 284 -17.90 -2.97 15.43
CA ARG A 284 -16.61 -2.77 16.11
C ARG A 284 -15.46 -3.50 15.40
N THR A 285 -15.70 -4.68 14.83
CA THR A 285 -14.66 -5.44 14.13
C THR A 285 -14.23 -4.73 12.86
N PHE A 286 -15.19 -4.16 12.13
CA PHE A 286 -14.90 -3.36 10.93
C PHE A 286 -14.05 -2.13 11.26
N VAL A 287 -14.50 -1.30 12.22
CA VAL A 287 -13.79 -0.06 12.59
C VAL A 287 -12.37 -0.35 13.06
N LEU A 288 -12.20 -1.32 13.94
CA LEU A 288 -10.88 -1.71 14.44
C LEU A 288 -9.99 -2.28 13.32
N SER A 289 -10.57 -3.07 12.39
CA SER A 289 -9.80 -3.61 11.24
C SER A 289 -9.39 -2.52 10.27
N ALA A 290 -10.27 -1.57 9.98
CA ALA A 290 -9.97 -0.44 9.10
C ALA A 290 -8.85 0.44 9.70
N ALA A 291 -8.97 0.81 10.97
CA ALA A 291 -7.98 1.60 11.69
C ALA A 291 -6.63 0.86 11.83
N ALA A 292 -6.64 -0.42 12.20
CA ALA A 292 -5.42 -1.23 12.28
C ALA A 292 -4.78 -1.41 10.89
N SER A 293 -5.59 -1.59 9.83
CA SER A 293 -5.09 -1.66 8.46
C SER A 293 -4.45 -0.35 7.99
N MET A 294 -4.96 0.80 8.46
CA MET A 294 -4.34 2.10 8.22
C MET A 294 -2.95 2.16 8.85
N CYS A 295 -2.80 1.75 10.12
CA CYS A 295 -1.49 1.69 10.79
C CYS A 295 -0.52 0.72 10.07
N VAL A 296 -1.01 -0.46 9.64
CA VAL A 296 -0.23 -1.43 8.87
C VAL A 296 0.20 -0.84 7.52
N GLY A 297 -0.68 -0.08 6.86
CA GLY A 297 -0.37 0.65 5.63
C GLY A 297 0.72 1.70 5.83
N MET A 298 0.62 2.51 6.89
CA MET A 298 1.64 3.51 7.25
C MET A 298 3.01 2.85 7.44
N ALA A 299 3.07 1.77 8.21
CA ALA A 299 4.30 1.03 8.47
C ALA A 299 4.90 0.44 7.18
N MET A 300 4.04 -0.19 6.34
CA MET A 300 4.46 -0.85 5.12
C MET A 300 5.07 0.12 4.11
N PHE A 301 4.35 1.19 3.76
CA PHE A 301 4.83 2.15 2.75
C PHE A 301 5.97 3.03 3.29
N GLY A 302 5.97 3.32 4.59
CA GLY A 302 7.08 4.02 5.25
C GLY A 302 8.39 3.26 5.07
N VAL A 303 8.42 1.99 5.44
CA VAL A 303 9.64 1.16 5.26
C VAL A 303 9.96 0.97 3.78
N MET A 304 8.95 0.74 2.93
CA MET A 304 9.16 0.49 1.50
C MET A 304 9.86 1.64 0.78
N ILE A 305 9.66 2.88 1.22
CA ILE A 305 10.26 4.08 0.61
C ILE A 305 11.57 4.48 1.31
N TYR A 306 11.56 4.56 2.64
CA TYR A 306 12.70 5.12 3.38
C TYR A 306 13.82 4.11 3.64
N PHE A 307 13.52 2.81 3.68
CA PHE A 307 14.54 1.78 3.88
C PHE A 307 15.54 1.67 2.70
N PRO A 308 15.12 1.63 1.43
CA PRO A 308 16.06 1.70 0.31
C PRO A 308 16.86 3.01 0.27
N GLN A 309 16.26 4.14 0.65
CA GLN A 309 16.97 5.41 0.76
C GLN A 309 18.10 5.36 1.80
N TYR A 310 17.83 4.80 2.99
CA TYR A 310 18.87 4.57 4.00
C TYR A 310 20.02 3.73 3.44
N LEU A 311 19.72 2.64 2.75
CA LEU A 311 20.76 1.76 2.20
C LEU A 311 21.60 2.44 1.11
N GLN A 312 20.98 3.24 0.25
CA GLN A 312 21.69 3.91 -0.84
C GLN A 312 22.49 5.10 -0.36
N ILE A 313 21.95 5.93 0.54
CA ILE A 313 22.62 7.15 1.01
C ILE A 313 23.60 6.82 2.14
N VAL A 314 23.14 6.15 3.20
CA VAL A 314 23.95 5.93 4.41
C VAL A 314 24.93 4.77 4.25
N LYS A 315 24.51 3.69 3.57
CA LYS A 315 25.37 2.51 3.36
C LYS A 315 26.10 2.50 2.01
N GLY A 316 25.89 3.49 1.15
CA GLY A 316 26.54 3.57 -0.16
C GLY A 316 26.21 2.42 -1.11
N MET A 317 25.06 1.75 -0.90
CA MET A 317 24.70 0.59 -1.71
C MET A 317 24.15 1.01 -3.07
N SER A 318 24.48 0.23 -4.11
CA SER A 318 23.80 0.38 -5.40
C SER A 318 22.30 0.13 -5.29
N PRO A 319 21.47 0.68 -6.18
CA PRO A 319 20.03 0.42 -6.22
C PRO A 319 19.68 -1.08 -6.22
N THR A 320 20.44 -1.89 -6.96
CA THR A 320 20.27 -3.35 -7.01
C THR A 320 20.58 -4.00 -5.66
N ALA A 321 21.69 -3.64 -5.01
CA ALA A 321 22.05 -4.19 -3.71
C ALA A 321 21.04 -3.79 -2.63
N SER A 322 20.57 -2.54 -2.64
CA SER A 322 19.52 -2.07 -1.71
C SER A 322 18.20 -2.80 -1.93
N GLY A 323 17.84 -3.09 -3.19
CA GLY A 323 16.70 -3.93 -3.54
C GLY A 323 16.82 -5.36 -3.00
N LEU A 324 18.00 -5.99 -3.11
CA LEU A 324 18.25 -7.32 -2.54
C LEU A 324 18.17 -7.32 -1.01
N MET A 325 18.55 -6.24 -0.35
CA MET A 325 18.41 -6.08 1.10
C MET A 325 16.96 -5.97 1.59
N THR A 326 15.99 -5.82 0.70
CA THR A 326 14.55 -5.95 1.03
C THR A 326 14.08 -7.41 1.10
N LEU A 327 14.87 -8.38 0.62
CA LEU A 327 14.53 -9.81 0.63
C LEU A 327 14.13 -10.34 2.02
N PRO A 328 14.81 -10.02 3.14
CA PRO A 328 14.40 -10.47 4.46
C PRO A 328 12.95 -10.04 4.79
N MET A 329 12.55 -8.82 4.41
CA MET A 329 11.17 -8.34 4.59
C MET A 329 10.18 -9.16 3.79
N VAL A 330 10.50 -9.40 2.52
CA VAL A 330 9.64 -10.15 1.60
C VAL A 330 9.50 -11.61 2.03
N LEU A 331 10.60 -12.26 2.38
CA LEU A 331 10.60 -13.64 2.86
C LEU A 331 9.84 -13.75 4.20
N GLY A 332 10.02 -12.80 5.11
CA GLY A 332 9.27 -12.71 6.35
C GLY A 332 7.76 -12.56 6.10
N LEU A 333 7.38 -11.65 5.20
CA LEU A 333 5.98 -11.43 4.82
C LEU A 333 5.36 -12.69 4.20
N LEU A 334 6.06 -13.34 3.27
CA LEU A 334 5.63 -14.59 2.62
C LEU A 334 5.42 -15.70 3.65
N ALA A 335 6.46 -15.99 4.43
CA ALA A 335 6.45 -17.05 5.43
C ALA A 335 5.34 -16.83 6.47
N ALA A 336 5.22 -15.61 7.00
CA ALA A 336 4.23 -15.27 8.00
C ALA A 336 2.80 -15.28 7.44
N SER A 337 2.59 -14.77 6.21
CA SER A 337 1.26 -14.73 5.59
C SER A 337 0.74 -16.14 5.30
N VAL A 338 1.56 -17.02 4.72
CA VAL A 338 1.18 -18.41 4.43
C VAL A 338 0.98 -19.20 5.72
N THR A 339 1.91 -19.07 6.68
CA THR A 339 1.85 -19.80 7.94
C THR A 339 0.64 -19.37 8.79
N SER A 340 0.41 -18.07 8.94
CA SER A 340 -0.75 -17.55 9.68
C SER A 340 -2.07 -17.98 9.05
N GLY A 341 -2.18 -17.90 7.72
CA GLY A 341 -3.35 -18.35 6.98
C GLY A 341 -3.66 -19.83 7.21
N PHE A 342 -2.63 -20.67 7.16
CA PHE A 342 -2.76 -22.10 7.41
C PHE A 342 -3.13 -22.42 8.88
N LEU A 343 -2.48 -21.76 9.83
CA LEU A 343 -2.77 -21.96 11.25
C LEU A 343 -4.15 -21.44 11.65
N VAL A 344 -4.59 -20.32 11.06
CA VAL A 344 -5.96 -19.80 11.27
C VAL A 344 -7.00 -20.78 10.74
N SER A 345 -6.78 -21.35 9.55
CA SER A 345 -7.71 -22.34 8.98
C SER A 345 -7.84 -23.61 9.83
N ARG A 346 -6.76 -24.02 10.51
CA ARG A 346 -6.75 -25.18 11.41
C ARG A 346 -7.33 -24.89 12.79
N THR A 347 -6.94 -23.77 13.39
CA THR A 347 -7.22 -23.48 14.80
C THR A 347 -8.46 -22.62 15.02
N GLY A 348 -8.91 -21.87 14.00
CA GLY A 348 -9.96 -20.86 14.09
C GLY A 348 -9.58 -19.60 14.90
N LYS A 349 -8.39 -19.59 15.51
CA LYS A 349 -7.93 -18.50 16.40
C LYS A 349 -7.16 -17.45 15.59
N TRP A 350 -7.85 -16.48 15.02
CA TRP A 350 -7.25 -15.46 14.16
C TRP A 350 -6.66 -14.25 14.89
N LYS A 351 -7.25 -13.82 16.03
CA LYS A 351 -6.86 -12.57 16.75
C LYS A 351 -5.38 -12.52 17.14
N ARG A 352 -4.78 -13.63 17.54
CA ARG A 352 -3.40 -13.67 18.02
C ARG A 352 -2.36 -13.28 16.97
N TYR A 353 -2.67 -13.47 15.67
CA TYR A 353 -1.71 -13.19 14.60
C TYR A 353 -1.53 -11.68 14.36
N PRO A 354 -2.58 -10.85 14.19
CA PRO A 354 -2.39 -9.41 14.13
C PRO A 354 -1.78 -8.81 15.41
N VAL A 355 -2.09 -9.40 16.61
CA VAL A 355 -1.44 -8.98 17.86
C VAL A 355 0.07 -9.22 17.80
N ALA A 356 0.50 -10.44 17.46
CA ALA A 356 1.93 -10.74 17.29
C ALA A 356 2.53 -9.91 16.13
N GLY A 357 1.77 -9.70 15.06
CA GLY A 357 2.21 -8.93 13.90
C GLY A 357 2.53 -7.48 14.23
N THR A 358 1.67 -6.79 14.97
CA THR A 358 1.92 -5.40 15.38
C THR A 358 3.09 -5.28 16.36
N VAL A 359 3.31 -6.25 17.25
CA VAL A 359 4.50 -6.32 18.12
C VAL A 359 5.77 -6.47 17.28
N LEU A 360 5.77 -7.36 16.27
CA LEU A 360 6.92 -7.57 15.40
C LEU A 360 7.22 -6.33 14.53
N ILE A 361 6.18 -5.62 14.05
CA ILE A 361 6.36 -4.34 13.34
C ILE A 361 7.05 -3.33 14.27
N GLY A 362 6.57 -3.19 15.52
CA GLY A 362 7.16 -2.28 16.50
C GLY A 362 8.60 -2.66 16.86
N ALA A 363 8.87 -3.95 17.08
CA ALA A 363 10.23 -4.44 17.34
C ALA A 363 11.17 -4.20 16.16
N GLY A 364 10.69 -4.41 14.92
CA GLY A 364 11.46 -4.14 13.72
C GLY A 364 11.80 -2.66 13.55
N PHE A 365 10.83 -1.76 13.78
CA PHE A 365 11.11 -0.32 13.82
C PHE A 365 12.06 0.06 14.95
N GLY A 366 11.93 -0.58 16.13
CA GLY A 366 12.87 -0.41 17.22
C GLY A 366 14.30 -0.79 16.83
N VAL A 367 14.50 -1.92 16.12
CA VAL A 367 15.82 -2.28 15.58
C VAL A 367 16.29 -1.29 14.53
N LEU A 368 15.43 -0.88 13.58
CA LEU A 368 15.83 0.09 12.55
C LEU A 368 16.15 1.47 13.14
N SER A 369 15.50 1.87 14.23
CA SER A 369 15.80 3.14 14.90
C SER A 369 17.12 3.13 15.68
N THR A 370 17.79 2.00 15.87
CA THR A 370 19.13 1.92 16.48
C THR A 370 20.26 1.83 15.46
N LEU A 371 19.93 1.95 14.16
CA LEU A 371 20.94 1.82 13.10
C LEU A 371 21.81 3.09 13.01
N GLU A 372 23.11 2.88 12.95
CA GLU A 372 24.14 3.87 12.72
C GLU A 372 24.86 3.60 11.39
N VAL A 373 25.69 4.54 10.94
CA VAL A 373 26.50 4.39 9.72
C VAL A 373 27.32 3.09 9.75
N GLY A 374 27.87 2.71 10.93
CA GLY A 374 28.66 1.49 11.13
C GLY A 374 27.87 0.19 11.35
N SER A 375 26.54 0.23 11.46
CA SER A 375 25.73 -0.95 11.79
C SER A 375 25.88 -2.10 10.77
N SER A 376 25.90 -3.35 11.26
CA SER A 376 26.02 -4.53 10.41
C SER A 376 24.79 -4.76 9.52
N LEU A 377 24.99 -5.23 8.30
CA LEU A 377 23.88 -5.57 7.39
C LEU A 377 22.98 -6.69 7.92
N VAL A 378 23.48 -7.53 8.82
CA VAL A 378 22.68 -8.56 9.49
C VAL A 378 21.64 -7.92 10.41
N LEU A 379 22.02 -6.89 11.18
CA LEU A 379 21.10 -6.15 12.05
C LEU A 379 20.04 -5.41 11.22
N VAL A 380 20.47 -4.77 10.13
CA VAL A 380 19.58 -4.11 9.16
C VAL A 380 18.56 -5.11 8.58
N GLY A 381 19.04 -6.25 8.12
CA GLY A 381 18.19 -7.32 7.58
C GLY A 381 17.25 -7.93 8.62
N ALA A 382 17.69 -8.07 9.88
CA ALA A 382 16.84 -8.54 10.98
C ALA A 382 15.70 -7.55 11.27
N GLY A 383 15.99 -6.24 11.36
CA GLY A 383 14.98 -5.21 11.59
C GLY A 383 13.88 -5.23 10.52
N VAL A 384 14.27 -5.18 9.25
CA VAL A 384 13.32 -5.18 8.15
C VAL A 384 12.60 -6.53 8.00
N GLY A 385 13.26 -7.64 8.33
CA GLY A 385 12.67 -8.99 8.37
C GLY A 385 11.56 -9.11 9.41
N LEU A 386 11.77 -8.55 10.60
CA LEU A 386 10.74 -8.47 11.66
C LEU A 386 9.50 -7.70 11.19
N ILE A 387 9.70 -6.57 10.51
CA ILE A 387 8.58 -5.81 9.93
C ILE A 387 7.85 -6.68 8.89
N GLY A 388 8.58 -7.36 8.02
CA GLY A 388 7.99 -8.26 7.03
C GLY A 388 7.14 -9.37 7.66
N LEU A 389 7.66 -10.04 8.70
CA LEU A 389 6.92 -11.03 9.49
C LEU A 389 5.63 -10.41 10.08
N GLY A 390 5.73 -9.23 10.66
CA GLY A 390 4.59 -8.51 11.25
C GLY A 390 3.51 -8.15 10.23
N LEU A 391 3.91 -7.64 9.07
CA LEU A 391 3.01 -7.35 7.95
C LEU A 391 2.30 -8.61 7.46
N GLY A 392 3.03 -9.72 7.29
CA GLY A 392 2.48 -11.00 6.86
C GLY A 392 1.45 -11.59 7.84
N LEU A 393 1.66 -11.41 9.14
CA LEU A 393 0.71 -11.83 10.17
C LEU A 393 -0.55 -10.95 10.21
N SER A 394 -0.48 -9.70 9.76
CA SER A 394 -1.54 -8.71 9.98
C SER A 394 -2.43 -8.51 8.75
N MET A 395 -1.86 -8.26 7.56
CA MET A 395 -2.58 -7.75 6.39
C MET A 395 -3.79 -8.59 6.00
N GLN A 396 -3.60 -9.88 5.79
CA GLN A 396 -4.67 -10.76 5.31
C GLN A 396 -5.65 -11.16 6.42
N ILE A 397 -5.15 -11.23 7.65
CA ILE A 397 -5.97 -11.63 8.79
C ILE A 397 -6.97 -10.53 9.18
N LEU A 398 -6.60 -9.24 9.04
CA LEU A 398 -7.52 -8.12 9.27
C LEU A 398 -8.69 -8.14 8.27
N ILE A 399 -8.44 -8.47 7.01
CA ILE A 399 -9.48 -8.63 5.99
C ILE A 399 -10.36 -9.85 6.31
N LEU A 400 -9.73 -10.98 6.67
CA LEU A 400 -10.46 -12.19 7.07
C LEU A 400 -11.37 -11.94 8.26
N ALA A 401 -10.94 -11.16 9.25
CA ALA A 401 -11.72 -10.79 10.42
C ALA A 401 -13.02 -10.08 10.03
N VAL A 402 -12.93 -9.11 9.13
CA VAL A 402 -14.08 -8.36 8.62
C VAL A 402 -15.01 -9.25 7.80
N GLN A 403 -14.46 -10.08 6.91
CA GLN A 403 -15.24 -11.02 6.10
C GLN A 403 -15.98 -12.07 6.96
N ASN A 404 -15.44 -12.40 8.14
CA ASN A 404 -16.06 -13.33 9.07
C ASN A 404 -17.14 -12.66 9.95
N ALA A 405 -16.96 -11.40 10.31
CA ALA A 405 -17.85 -10.68 11.21
C ALA A 405 -19.14 -10.21 10.52
N LEU A 406 -19.04 -9.78 9.26
CA LEU A 406 -20.13 -9.10 8.57
C LEU A 406 -21.00 -10.05 7.73
N PRO A 407 -22.26 -9.65 7.42
CA PRO A 407 -23.10 -10.37 6.49
C PRO A 407 -22.49 -10.44 5.08
N ARG A 408 -22.79 -11.50 4.32
CA ARG A 408 -22.31 -11.66 2.94
C ARG A 408 -22.66 -10.47 2.04
N ALA A 409 -23.81 -9.84 2.31
CA ALA A 409 -24.27 -8.67 1.56
C ALA A 409 -23.32 -7.45 1.66
N ASP A 410 -22.58 -7.32 2.75
CA ASP A 410 -21.69 -6.19 3.02
C ASP A 410 -20.21 -6.56 2.86
N MET A 411 -19.91 -7.84 2.59
CA MET A 411 -18.56 -8.38 2.59
C MET A 411 -17.64 -7.69 1.56
N ALA A 412 -18.15 -7.38 0.37
CA ALA A 412 -17.36 -6.73 -0.66
C ALA A 412 -17.07 -5.25 -0.33
N ALA A 413 -18.10 -4.51 0.09
CA ALA A 413 -17.94 -3.12 0.52
C ALA A 413 -16.97 -3.01 1.71
N ALA A 414 -17.10 -3.91 2.68
CA ALA A 414 -16.20 -3.93 3.83
C ALA A 414 -14.76 -4.33 3.48
N THR A 415 -14.57 -5.32 2.60
CA THR A 415 -13.22 -5.74 2.14
C THR A 415 -12.53 -4.62 1.37
N SER A 416 -13.25 -3.94 0.47
CA SER A 416 -12.71 -2.81 -0.28
C SER A 416 -12.42 -1.61 0.61
N ALA A 417 -13.27 -1.34 1.61
CA ALA A 417 -13.05 -0.28 2.58
C ALA A 417 -11.77 -0.51 3.42
N VAL A 418 -11.55 -1.73 3.92
CA VAL A 418 -10.31 -2.05 4.66
C VAL A 418 -9.07 -1.87 3.78
N SER A 419 -9.14 -2.27 2.51
CA SER A 419 -8.05 -2.05 1.54
C SER A 419 -7.83 -0.56 1.25
N PHE A 420 -8.92 0.21 1.12
CA PHE A 420 -8.88 1.66 0.97
C PHE A 420 -8.18 2.34 2.15
N PHE A 421 -8.59 2.04 3.39
CA PHE A 421 -7.96 2.61 4.58
C PHE A 421 -6.49 2.22 4.71
N ARG A 422 -6.10 1.00 4.31
CA ARG A 422 -4.69 0.60 4.27
C ARG A 422 -3.89 1.45 3.28
N ASN A 423 -4.40 1.67 2.07
CA ASN A 423 -3.69 2.47 1.05
C ASN A 423 -3.65 3.96 1.45
N LEU A 424 -4.75 4.49 2.01
CA LEU A 424 -4.81 5.84 2.55
C LEU A 424 -3.79 6.01 3.71
N GLY A 425 -3.75 5.02 4.61
CA GLY A 425 -2.75 4.97 5.66
C GLY A 425 -1.32 4.96 5.12
N GLY A 426 -1.08 4.20 4.05
CA GLY A 426 0.20 4.18 3.35
C GLY A 426 0.64 5.56 2.87
N ALA A 427 -0.25 6.28 2.18
CA ALA A 427 0.03 7.63 1.72
C ALA A 427 0.25 8.61 2.87
N PHE A 428 -0.58 8.52 3.91
CA PHE A 428 -0.42 9.33 5.12
C PHE A 428 0.92 9.04 5.82
N GLY A 429 1.30 7.76 5.93
CA GLY A 429 2.59 7.35 6.50
C GLY A 429 3.77 7.93 5.73
N VAL A 430 3.75 7.84 4.40
CA VAL A 430 4.80 8.42 3.55
C VAL A 430 4.92 9.93 3.74
N ALA A 431 3.78 10.63 3.81
CA ALA A 431 3.76 12.08 4.03
C ALA A 431 4.34 12.46 5.40
N VAL A 432 3.91 11.77 6.47
CA VAL A 432 4.36 12.04 7.83
C VAL A 432 5.85 11.70 8.01
N PHE A 433 6.29 10.55 7.50
CA PHE A 433 7.70 10.16 7.54
C PHE A 433 8.56 11.12 6.71
N GLY A 434 8.04 11.58 5.55
CA GLY A 434 8.72 12.57 4.72
C GLY A 434 8.86 13.92 5.39
N ALA A 435 7.82 14.40 6.04
CA ALA A 435 7.86 15.66 6.78
C ALA A 435 8.90 15.60 7.91
N VAL A 436 8.92 14.51 8.69
CA VAL A 436 9.93 14.31 9.76
C VAL A 436 11.32 14.20 9.17
N MET A 437 11.48 13.47 8.05
CA MET A 437 12.77 13.34 7.36
C MET A 437 13.30 14.71 6.91
N THR A 438 12.48 15.51 6.24
CA THR A 438 12.88 16.83 5.72
C THR A 438 13.23 17.78 6.85
N GLU A 439 12.39 17.88 7.88
CA GLU A 439 12.60 18.76 9.03
C GLU A 439 13.87 18.41 9.78
N ARG A 440 14.10 17.12 10.05
CA ARG A 440 15.29 16.66 10.78
C ARG A 440 16.56 16.83 9.96
N LEU A 441 16.52 16.47 8.67
CA LEU A 441 17.66 16.67 7.79
C LEU A 441 18.04 18.15 7.69
N HIS A 442 17.06 19.05 7.57
CA HIS A 442 17.30 20.50 7.51
C HIS A 442 17.96 20.99 8.81
N SER A 443 17.43 20.60 9.97
CA SER A 443 17.98 20.93 11.29
C SER A 443 19.43 20.42 11.49
N GLU A 444 19.73 19.20 11.04
CA GLU A 444 21.09 18.63 11.12
C GLU A 444 22.06 19.35 10.19
N LEU A 445 21.64 19.68 8.97
CA LEU A 445 22.46 20.42 8.01
C LEU A 445 22.71 21.87 8.46
N GLU A 446 21.74 22.55 9.06
CA GLU A 446 21.93 23.87 9.66
C GLU A 446 22.94 23.82 10.82
N THR A 447 22.86 22.77 11.64
CA THR A 447 23.80 22.58 12.75
C THR A 447 25.22 22.34 12.23
N MET A 448 25.35 21.51 11.19
CA MET A 448 26.61 21.24 10.49
C MET A 448 27.19 22.55 9.88
N ALA A 449 26.36 23.34 9.20
CA ALA A 449 26.79 24.60 8.61
C ALA A 449 27.24 25.62 9.67
N ARG A 450 26.55 25.69 10.82
CA ARG A 450 26.91 26.54 11.94
C ARG A 450 28.25 26.13 12.55
N ASN A 451 28.42 24.82 12.82
CA ASN A 451 29.68 24.29 13.38
C ASN A 451 30.87 24.52 12.41
N ALA A 452 30.64 24.40 11.11
CA ALA A 452 31.65 24.69 10.08
C ALA A 452 32.02 26.19 10.05
N ALA A 453 31.03 27.08 10.20
CA ALA A 453 31.26 28.52 10.28
C ALA A 453 32.03 28.92 11.54
N GLU A 454 31.73 28.34 12.71
CA GLU A 454 32.45 28.54 13.95
C GLU A 454 33.91 28.06 13.84
N ALA A 455 34.11 26.86 13.26
CA ALA A 455 35.47 26.34 13.04
C ALA A 455 36.28 27.20 12.05
N ALA A 456 35.63 27.76 11.02
CA ALA A 456 36.27 28.68 10.08
C ALA A 456 36.69 30.00 10.78
N ALA A 457 35.83 30.57 11.65
CA ALA A 457 36.13 31.78 12.42
C ALA A 457 37.28 31.55 13.43
N GLU A 458 37.32 30.39 14.08
CA GLU A 458 38.42 30.00 14.96
C GLU A 458 39.74 29.82 14.20
N ALA A 459 39.73 29.21 13.02
CA ALA A 459 40.90 29.05 12.16
C ALA A 459 41.45 30.43 11.71
N GLU A 460 40.54 31.33 11.30
CA GLU A 460 40.90 32.70 10.92
C GLU A 460 41.53 33.48 12.11
N ALA A 461 40.97 33.35 13.31
CA ALA A 461 41.50 33.94 14.53
C ALA A 461 42.91 33.41 14.88
N GLN A 462 43.25 32.19 14.49
CA GLN A 462 44.54 31.54 14.65
C GLN A 462 45.50 31.75 13.47
N GLY A 463 45.10 32.51 12.43
CA GLY A 463 45.88 32.75 11.21
C GLY A 463 46.04 31.52 10.33
N LEU A 464 45.18 30.53 10.47
CA LEU A 464 45.12 29.31 9.64
C LEU A 464 44.16 29.50 8.44
N PRO A 465 44.40 28.86 7.30
CA PRO A 465 43.44 28.92 6.19
C PRO A 465 42.09 28.36 6.63
N ALA A 466 41.04 29.15 6.42
CA ALA A 466 39.67 28.73 6.72
C ALA A 466 39.31 27.46 5.89
N PRO A 467 38.71 26.44 6.53
CA PRO A 467 38.18 25.30 5.77
C PRO A 467 37.13 25.78 4.77
N GLU A 468 37.19 25.26 3.55
CA GLU A 468 36.18 25.56 2.52
C GLU A 468 34.80 25.15 3.04
N THR A 469 33.90 26.12 3.24
CA THR A 469 32.51 25.89 3.59
C THR A 469 31.76 25.56 2.29
N PRO A 470 31.39 24.29 2.05
CA PRO A 470 30.66 23.92 0.84
C PRO A 470 29.25 24.49 0.89
N GLN A 471 28.87 25.23 -0.14
CA GLN A 471 27.47 25.58 -0.36
C GLN A 471 26.71 24.32 -0.79
N LEU A 472 26.05 23.66 0.16
CA LEU A 472 25.16 22.52 -0.12
C LEU A 472 23.91 23.06 -0.81
N SER A 473 23.80 22.84 -2.12
CA SER A 473 22.56 23.15 -2.83
C SER A 473 21.54 22.02 -2.60
N GLU A 474 20.26 22.35 -2.55
CA GLU A 474 19.17 21.34 -2.46
C GLU A 474 19.27 20.28 -3.57
N LYS A 475 19.81 20.63 -4.74
CA LYS A 475 20.06 19.70 -5.85
C LYS A 475 21.17 18.68 -5.53
N ALA A 476 22.17 19.06 -4.73
CA ALA A 476 23.25 18.14 -4.31
C ALA A 476 22.75 17.10 -3.30
N LEU A 477 21.68 17.38 -2.59
CA LEU A 477 21.05 16.46 -1.62
C LEU A 477 19.94 15.60 -2.26
N GLY A 478 19.57 15.86 -3.51
CA GLY A 478 18.44 15.24 -4.19
C GLY A 478 18.66 13.82 -4.69
N SER A 479 19.92 13.33 -4.76
CA SER A 479 20.19 11.96 -5.21
C SER A 479 21.39 11.34 -4.47
N PRO A 480 21.38 10.00 -4.26
CA PRO A 480 22.50 9.28 -3.64
C PRO A 480 23.83 9.53 -4.36
N ASP A 481 23.83 9.52 -5.70
CA ASP A 481 25.05 9.71 -6.50
C ASP A 481 25.64 11.12 -6.32
N ALA A 482 24.78 12.13 -6.21
CA ALA A 482 25.25 13.51 -5.98
C ALA A 482 25.87 13.67 -4.58
N ILE A 483 25.33 12.99 -3.56
CA ILE A 483 25.89 12.98 -2.19
C ILE A 483 27.25 12.28 -2.18
N HIS A 484 27.37 11.14 -2.86
CA HIS A 484 28.61 10.39 -2.92
C HIS A 484 29.69 11.06 -3.81
N ALA A 485 29.32 12.05 -4.64
CA ALA A 485 30.26 12.86 -5.40
C ALA A 485 30.79 14.09 -4.62
N LEU A 486 30.30 14.33 -3.39
CA LEU A 486 30.79 15.42 -2.54
C LEU A 486 32.22 15.15 -2.05
N PRO A 487 33.03 16.21 -1.74
CA PRO A 487 34.31 16.06 -1.08
C PRO A 487 34.16 15.30 0.25
N ALA A 488 35.11 14.39 0.57
CA ALA A 488 35.03 13.49 1.71
C ALA A 488 34.68 14.17 3.06
N ALA A 489 35.27 15.33 3.31
CA ALA A 489 35.03 16.09 4.55
C ALA A 489 33.56 16.56 4.70
N VAL A 490 32.84 16.73 3.61
CA VAL A 490 31.42 17.16 3.60
C VAL A 490 30.49 15.96 3.49
N GLN A 491 30.91 14.97 2.71
CA GLN A 491 30.19 13.74 2.48
C GLN A 491 29.87 13.01 3.79
N ASP A 492 30.86 12.84 4.66
CA ASP A 492 30.69 12.15 5.95
C ASP A 492 29.66 12.87 6.84
N GLY A 493 29.74 14.23 6.92
CA GLY A 493 28.77 15.01 7.66
C GLY A 493 27.34 14.92 7.11
N VAL A 494 27.18 14.93 5.77
CA VAL A 494 25.87 14.76 5.13
C VAL A 494 25.32 13.35 5.36
N ILE A 495 26.15 12.31 5.27
CA ILE A 495 25.75 10.93 5.54
C ILE A 495 25.31 10.77 7.01
N GLU A 496 26.02 11.38 7.95
CA GLU A 496 25.66 11.37 9.36
C GLU A 496 24.34 12.09 9.63
N ALA A 497 24.12 13.27 9.01
CA ALA A 497 22.85 13.99 9.07
C ALA A 497 21.69 13.15 8.53
N PHE A 498 21.88 12.46 7.37
CA PHE A 498 20.89 11.53 6.84
C PHE A 498 20.66 10.34 7.78
N SER A 499 21.69 9.77 8.38
CA SER A 499 21.57 8.66 9.33
C SER A 499 20.75 9.07 10.55
N THR A 500 21.01 10.25 11.13
CA THR A 500 20.28 10.80 12.27
C THR A 500 18.82 11.10 11.91
N ALA A 501 18.55 11.68 10.75
CA ALA A 501 17.19 11.91 10.28
C ALA A 501 16.42 10.59 10.07
N MET A 502 17.06 9.57 9.48
CA MET A 502 16.46 8.24 9.30
C MET A 502 16.18 7.52 10.61
N HIS A 503 17.05 7.68 11.62
CA HIS A 503 16.78 7.20 12.99
C HIS A 503 15.42 7.72 13.49
N GLN A 504 15.16 9.02 13.36
CA GLN A 504 13.90 9.63 13.79
C GLN A 504 12.70 9.14 12.97
N VAL A 505 12.87 8.95 11.65
CA VAL A 505 11.84 8.38 10.77
C VAL A 505 11.46 6.97 11.23
N PHE A 506 12.43 6.11 11.51
CA PHE A 506 12.14 4.75 11.99
C PHE A 506 11.59 4.74 13.42
N LEU A 507 12.06 5.63 14.28
CA LEU A 507 11.53 5.80 15.64
C LEU A 507 10.03 6.14 15.62
N LEU A 508 9.59 6.97 14.68
CA LEU A 508 8.17 7.31 14.50
C LEU A 508 7.31 6.08 14.13
N GLY A 509 7.90 5.05 13.54
CA GLY A 509 7.21 3.80 13.26
C GLY A 509 6.76 3.05 14.52
N MET A 510 7.44 3.22 15.65
CA MET A 510 7.09 2.56 16.92
C MET A 510 5.72 3.01 17.48
N PRO A 511 5.43 4.30 17.67
CA PRO A 511 4.12 4.74 18.13
C PRO A 511 2.99 4.32 17.17
N ILE A 512 3.23 4.29 15.87
CA ILE A 512 2.25 3.77 14.90
C ILE A 512 1.95 2.29 15.17
N ALA A 513 3.00 1.49 15.41
CA ALA A 513 2.84 0.07 15.76
C ALA A 513 2.14 -0.11 17.11
N VAL A 514 2.42 0.73 18.12
CA VAL A 514 1.74 0.72 19.43
C VAL A 514 0.26 1.04 19.29
N VAL A 515 -0.10 2.04 18.48
CA VAL A 515 -1.52 2.33 18.19
C VAL A 515 -2.17 1.14 17.49
N GLY A 516 -1.52 0.56 16.49
CA GLY A 516 -1.97 -0.65 15.81
C GLY A 516 -2.17 -1.82 16.78
N PHE A 517 -1.23 -2.04 17.69
CA PHE A 517 -1.31 -3.06 18.74
C PHE A 517 -2.49 -2.82 19.68
N ALA A 518 -2.67 -1.59 20.17
CA ALA A 518 -3.80 -1.23 21.02
C ALA A 518 -5.13 -1.51 20.32
N LEU A 519 -5.29 -1.11 19.05
CA LEU A 519 -6.49 -1.38 18.26
C LEU A 519 -6.78 -2.88 18.15
N VAL A 520 -5.75 -3.69 17.89
CA VAL A 520 -5.90 -5.13 17.72
C VAL A 520 -6.23 -5.85 19.04
N LEU A 521 -5.77 -5.34 20.17
CA LEU A 521 -6.14 -5.89 21.50
C LEU A 521 -7.64 -5.79 21.78
N PHE A 522 -8.30 -4.74 21.27
CA PHE A 522 -9.73 -4.53 21.47
C PHE A 522 -10.62 -5.42 20.59
N PHE A 523 -10.08 -6.23 19.68
CA PHE A 523 -10.88 -7.21 18.96
C PHE A 523 -11.54 -8.23 19.89
N ARG A 524 -12.80 -8.54 19.63
CA ARG A 524 -13.44 -9.73 20.17
C ARG A 524 -13.17 -10.90 19.23
N GLN A 525 -12.65 -11.99 19.77
CA GLN A 525 -12.45 -13.20 18.97
C GLN A 525 -13.79 -13.86 18.69
N VAL A 526 -14.25 -13.73 17.46
CA VAL A 526 -15.43 -14.46 16.96
C VAL A 526 -14.92 -15.72 16.27
N PRO A 527 -15.47 -16.91 16.59
CA PRO A 527 -15.13 -18.13 15.87
C PRO A 527 -15.36 -17.98 14.36
N LEU A 528 -14.52 -18.63 13.57
CA LEU A 528 -14.73 -18.66 12.12
C LEU A 528 -16.03 -19.43 11.83
N ARG A 529 -16.88 -18.85 10.98
CA ARG A 529 -18.12 -19.51 10.55
C ARG A 529 -17.76 -20.85 9.89
N SER A 530 -18.25 -21.94 10.45
CA SER A 530 -18.18 -23.26 9.82
C SER A 530 -19.22 -23.29 8.70
N GLY A 531 -18.86 -23.76 7.51
CA GLY A 531 -19.79 -23.90 6.39
C GLY A 531 -20.91 -24.95 6.54
N ARG A 532 -21.18 -25.37 7.77
CA ARG A 532 -22.32 -26.22 8.18
C ARG A 532 -23.26 -25.35 9.01
N GLY A 533 -24.17 -24.71 8.32
CA GLY A 533 -25.26 -23.92 8.91
C GLY A 533 -26.02 -23.23 7.78
#